data_b038c0ac44ddedd28200cd8cd4384633
#
_entry.id   b038c0ac44ddedd28200cd8cd4384633
#
_cell.length_a   1.000
_cell.length_b   1.000
_cell.length_c   1.000
_cell.angle_alpha   90.00
_cell.angle_beta   90.00
_cell.angle_gamma   90.00
#
_symmetry.space_group_name_H-M   'P 1'
#
loop_
_entity.id
_entity.type
_entity.pdbx_description
1 polymer ?
#
loop_
_entity_poly.entity_id
_entity_poly.type
_entity_poly.pdbx_seq_one_letter_code
_entity_poly.pdbx_strand_id
1 'polypeptide(L)'
;MDYIQPLEQFCQTVQKNRDSIYLNQPIAGQLKTWTWVEVDQQARSIANALIQMDLGEGARVGLLSKNCAEWIIADLAIMMAGMVSVPIYPSANRKTISYVLSDSGCKVIFIGRMDDFKEADAGIAPDISRILFPYPSELTNSDNKKVLSWDKLIKTEPLRELPKQNPDDTMTITYTSGSTGNPKGVVLSFNNFASAAQEAVNISSFTGNDRVLSYLPLAHITERGLVETTSYYAGVMLFFVDSLHTFVDDLKVANPSFFISVTRLWNKFQSGILSKMPDKKLQFLLKLPIINRIVAKKIRQGLGFDSARTYGSGSAPISPAILHWFNRLGVSISEGWGMTETTGLCCTNVPFSEKAIGTIGKPMKCVEMKLGKNREILIRGDAVFKEYYNNPVESAKSFTDGWFHTGDMGSVSEEGYYKIIGRVKEQFKSAKGKYVTPAPIESLLGRFTEIEQVCVFGAGRKQPIALVVMSPQTRERTEETHQQLLETLQQTNEKLESHQRLDHLIILKDEWSIENELLTPTLKIKRAAIEHKFEHYLDEKLTEKIFWEN
;
A
#
# COMPACT_ATOMS: atom_id res chain seq x y z
N MET A 1 -5.03 3.74 -26.33
CA MET A 1 -5.07 5.23 -26.28
C MET A 1 -3.63 5.70 -26.22
N ASP A 2 -3.30 6.83 -26.86
CA ASP A 2 -1.95 7.38 -26.72
C ASP A 2 -1.89 8.21 -25.44
N TYR A 3 -1.20 7.69 -24.42
CA TYR A 3 -0.99 8.38 -23.16
C TYR A 3 0.29 9.20 -23.21
N ILE A 4 0.28 10.42 -22.66
CA ILE A 4 1.51 11.19 -22.45
C ILE A 4 2.37 10.43 -21.44
N GLN A 5 3.64 10.18 -21.76
CA GLN A 5 4.51 9.39 -20.91
C GLN A 5 4.93 10.15 -19.64
N PRO A 6 5.24 9.47 -18.50
CA PRO A 6 5.47 10.13 -17.21
C PRO A 6 6.52 11.23 -17.23
N LEU A 7 7.65 11.04 -17.90
CA LEU A 7 8.72 12.03 -17.96
C LEU A 7 8.35 13.24 -18.84
N GLU A 8 7.67 13.01 -19.94
CA GLU A 8 7.14 14.09 -20.80
C GLU A 8 6.12 14.92 -20.01
N GLN A 9 5.19 14.25 -19.32
CA GLN A 9 4.19 14.93 -18.48
C GLN A 9 4.84 15.71 -17.33
N PHE A 10 5.86 15.14 -16.68
CA PHE A 10 6.64 15.85 -15.67
C PHE A 10 7.24 17.14 -16.22
N CYS A 11 7.91 17.08 -17.39
CA CYS A 11 8.49 18.25 -18.03
C CYS A 11 7.45 19.33 -18.38
N GLN A 12 6.29 18.93 -18.90
CA GLN A 12 5.19 19.86 -19.17
C GLN A 12 4.69 20.53 -17.88
N THR A 13 4.59 19.77 -16.80
CA THR A 13 4.16 20.28 -15.49
C THR A 13 5.20 21.20 -14.87
N VAL A 14 6.51 20.91 -15.01
CA VAL A 14 7.60 21.82 -14.61
C VAL A 14 7.51 23.15 -15.35
N GLN A 15 7.28 23.12 -16.67
CA GLN A 15 7.15 24.37 -17.46
C GLN A 15 5.97 25.23 -16.98
N LYS A 16 4.85 24.60 -16.64
CA LYS A 16 3.63 25.29 -16.20
C LYS A 16 3.73 25.83 -14.77
N ASN A 17 4.39 25.08 -13.86
CA ASN A 17 4.38 25.35 -12.41
C ASN A 17 5.77 25.69 -11.87
N ARG A 18 6.67 26.17 -12.69
CA ARG A 18 8.11 26.31 -12.48
C ARG A 18 8.52 26.68 -11.05
N ASP A 19 7.99 27.80 -10.56
CA ASP A 19 8.38 28.41 -9.28
C ASP A 19 7.42 28.04 -8.13
N SER A 20 6.43 27.18 -8.41
CA SER A 20 5.50 26.68 -7.38
C SER A 20 6.16 25.58 -6.57
N ILE A 21 5.82 25.49 -5.30
CA ILE A 21 6.29 24.42 -4.41
C ILE A 21 5.69 23.09 -4.85
N TYR A 22 6.55 22.09 -4.99
CA TYR A 22 6.17 20.72 -5.30
C TYR A 22 6.32 19.79 -4.09
N LEU A 23 7.51 19.74 -3.48
CA LEU A 23 7.80 18.83 -2.38
C LEU A 23 7.96 19.60 -1.05
N ASN A 24 7.39 19.05 0.00
CA ASN A 24 7.39 19.61 1.35
C ASN A 24 7.83 18.53 2.35
N GLN A 25 9.01 18.69 2.94
CA GLN A 25 9.63 17.71 3.83
C GLN A 25 9.88 18.31 5.20
N PRO A 26 9.25 17.81 6.28
CA PRO A 26 9.64 18.14 7.63
C PRO A 26 11.02 17.53 7.93
N ILE A 27 11.94 18.34 8.44
CA ILE A 27 13.28 17.90 8.89
C ILE A 27 13.57 18.61 10.20
N ALA A 28 13.71 17.86 11.29
CA ALA A 28 13.98 18.39 12.63
C ALA A 28 13.07 19.57 13.03
N GLY A 29 11.77 19.46 12.71
CA GLY A 29 10.76 20.48 13.04
C GLY A 29 10.70 21.68 12.11
N GLN A 30 11.52 21.72 11.06
CA GLN A 30 11.49 22.74 10.02
C GLN A 30 10.97 22.16 8.71
N LEU A 31 10.14 22.89 7.98
CA LEU A 31 9.63 22.48 6.68
C LEU A 31 10.61 22.93 5.58
N LYS A 32 11.32 21.98 4.99
CA LYS A 32 12.11 22.19 3.78
C LYS A 32 11.24 21.99 2.56
N THR A 33 11.36 22.87 1.57
CA THR A 33 10.54 22.84 0.36
C THR A 33 11.42 22.83 -0.88
N TRP A 34 10.88 22.27 -1.97
CA TRP A 34 11.46 22.32 -3.31
C TRP A 34 10.40 22.75 -4.30
N THR A 35 10.74 23.66 -5.18
CA THR A 35 9.94 24.04 -6.33
C THR A 35 10.06 22.98 -7.44
N TRP A 36 9.13 23.00 -8.39
CA TRP A 36 9.20 22.10 -9.55
C TRP A 36 10.51 22.21 -10.31
N VAL A 37 11.01 23.44 -10.50
CA VAL A 37 12.30 23.67 -11.23
C VAL A 37 13.50 23.17 -10.43
N GLU A 38 13.50 23.28 -9.11
CA GLU A 38 14.59 22.76 -8.28
C GLU A 38 14.63 21.22 -8.31
N VAL A 39 13.47 20.57 -8.33
CA VAL A 39 13.38 19.10 -8.48
C VAL A 39 13.90 18.68 -9.86
N ASP A 40 13.46 19.34 -10.93
CA ASP A 40 13.93 19.04 -12.29
C ASP A 40 15.46 19.22 -12.42
N GLN A 41 16.01 20.32 -11.93
CA GLN A 41 17.45 20.59 -11.99
C GLN A 41 18.27 19.53 -11.23
N GLN A 42 17.86 19.18 -10.00
CA GLN A 42 18.55 18.15 -9.23
C GLN A 42 18.44 16.78 -9.90
N ALA A 43 17.26 16.41 -10.39
CA ALA A 43 17.05 15.13 -11.09
C ALA A 43 17.92 15.05 -12.35
N ARG A 44 18.00 16.11 -13.16
CA ARG A 44 18.89 16.18 -14.33
C ARG A 44 20.37 16.09 -13.99
N SER A 45 20.79 16.73 -12.90
CA SER A 45 22.18 16.66 -12.44
C SER A 45 22.56 15.24 -12.03
N ILE A 46 21.69 14.59 -11.27
CA ILE A 46 21.90 13.20 -10.83
C ILE A 46 21.83 12.24 -12.03
N ALA A 47 20.90 12.45 -12.97
CA ALA A 47 20.82 11.66 -14.19
C ALA A 47 22.12 11.69 -15.00
N ASN A 48 22.69 12.89 -15.20
CA ASN A 48 23.99 13.02 -15.86
C ASN A 48 25.11 12.31 -15.11
N ALA A 49 25.13 12.41 -13.78
CA ALA A 49 26.09 11.67 -12.95
C ALA A 49 25.93 10.15 -13.08
N LEU A 50 24.70 9.63 -13.16
CA LEU A 50 24.43 8.21 -13.41
C LEU A 50 24.91 7.75 -14.78
N ILE A 51 24.68 8.55 -15.82
CA ILE A 51 25.16 8.26 -17.20
C ILE A 51 26.70 8.19 -17.21
N GLN A 52 27.40 9.10 -16.50
CA GLN A 52 28.86 9.10 -16.39
C GLN A 52 29.43 7.87 -15.67
N MET A 53 28.60 7.09 -14.98
CA MET A 53 29.04 5.82 -14.36
C MET A 53 29.18 4.68 -15.38
N ASP A 54 28.74 4.88 -16.61
CA ASP A 54 28.82 3.89 -17.71
C ASP A 54 28.24 2.52 -17.34
N LEU A 55 27.03 2.53 -16.79
CA LEU A 55 26.34 1.32 -16.31
C LEU A 55 25.69 0.50 -17.43
N GLY A 56 25.61 1.08 -18.63
CA GLY A 56 24.90 0.52 -19.79
C GLY A 56 23.42 0.95 -19.86
N GLU A 57 22.84 0.77 -21.05
CA GLU A 57 21.43 1.09 -21.32
C GLU A 57 20.51 0.18 -20.52
N GLY A 58 19.44 0.72 -19.97
CA GLY A 58 18.48 -0.03 -19.14
C GLY A 58 19.06 -0.62 -17.86
N ALA A 59 20.20 -0.09 -17.39
CA ALA A 59 20.81 -0.51 -16.13
C ALA A 59 19.83 -0.37 -14.96
N ARG A 60 19.79 -1.38 -14.06
CA ARG A 60 18.91 -1.37 -12.90
C ARG A 60 19.61 -0.65 -11.75
N VAL A 61 18.86 0.29 -11.13
CA VAL A 61 19.32 1.10 -10.01
C VAL A 61 18.42 0.88 -8.81
N GLY A 62 18.98 0.42 -7.70
CA GLY A 62 18.26 0.18 -6.46
C GLY A 62 17.85 1.50 -5.78
N LEU A 63 16.70 1.49 -5.10
CA LEU A 63 16.19 2.64 -4.36
C LEU A 63 15.68 2.18 -2.99
N LEU A 64 16.40 2.49 -1.92
CA LEU A 64 16.15 2.01 -0.56
C LEU A 64 16.08 3.17 0.41
N SER A 65 14.88 3.62 0.73
CA SER A 65 14.65 4.70 1.72
C SER A 65 13.19 4.73 2.16
N LYS A 66 12.93 5.26 3.36
CA LYS A 66 11.62 5.82 3.70
C LYS A 66 11.31 7.00 2.79
N ASN A 67 10.03 7.38 2.72
CA ASN A 67 9.58 8.51 1.90
C ASN A 67 10.31 9.80 2.27
N CYS A 68 10.78 10.49 1.25
CA CYS A 68 11.45 11.79 1.33
C CYS A 68 11.52 12.43 -0.07
N ALA A 69 11.84 13.70 -0.12
CA ALA A 69 11.97 14.44 -1.38
C ALA A 69 13.05 13.84 -2.29
N GLU A 70 14.16 13.42 -1.71
CA GLU A 70 15.29 12.83 -2.43
C GLU A 70 14.91 11.50 -3.10
N TRP A 71 13.93 10.76 -2.54
CA TRP A 71 13.41 9.54 -3.17
C TRP A 71 12.77 9.85 -4.53
N ILE A 72 11.88 10.85 -4.58
CA ILE A 72 11.21 11.31 -5.82
C ILE A 72 12.25 11.82 -6.83
N ILE A 73 13.20 12.64 -6.37
CA ILE A 73 14.26 13.19 -7.23
C ILE A 73 15.14 12.07 -7.81
N ALA A 74 15.46 11.04 -7.00
CA ALA A 74 16.26 9.90 -7.45
C ALA A 74 15.52 9.05 -8.48
N ASP A 75 14.22 8.77 -8.28
CA ASP A 75 13.42 7.99 -9.24
C ASP A 75 13.29 8.74 -10.58
N LEU A 76 13.03 10.06 -10.55
CA LEU A 76 13.07 10.91 -11.73
C LEU A 76 14.45 10.87 -12.42
N ALA A 77 15.53 10.96 -11.67
CA ALA A 77 16.88 10.91 -12.22
C ALA A 77 17.20 9.57 -12.89
N ILE A 78 16.74 8.46 -12.33
CA ILE A 78 16.88 7.12 -12.93
C ILE A 78 16.14 7.07 -14.27
N MET A 79 14.90 7.57 -14.33
CA MET A 79 14.13 7.66 -15.58
C MET A 79 14.80 8.57 -16.60
N MET A 80 15.31 9.74 -16.18
CA MET A 80 16.02 10.71 -17.03
C MET A 80 17.33 10.17 -17.56
N ALA A 81 17.96 9.23 -16.84
CA ALA A 81 19.17 8.54 -17.30
C ALA A 81 18.90 7.36 -18.25
N GLY A 82 17.62 7.06 -18.59
CA GLY A 82 17.26 5.89 -19.39
C GLY A 82 17.48 4.56 -18.65
N MET A 83 17.43 4.57 -17.32
CA MET A 83 17.67 3.42 -16.46
C MET A 83 16.37 2.93 -15.81
N VAL A 84 16.42 1.74 -15.21
CA VAL A 84 15.27 1.07 -14.58
C VAL A 84 15.39 1.13 -13.08
N SER A 85 14.38 1.69 -12.40
CA SER A 85 14.39 1.74 -10.95
C SER A 85 13.93 0.42 -10.33
N VAL A 86 14.60 0.04 -9.22
CA VAL A 86 14.27 -1.15 -8.42
C VAL A 86 14.04 -0.70 -6.98
N PRO A 87 12.80 -0.33 -6.65
CA PRO A 87 12.45 0.11 -5.31
C PRO A 87 12.46 -1.05 -4.31
N ILE A 88 13.09 -0.83 -3.16
CA ILE A 88 13.19 -1.79 -2.07
C ILE A 88 12.53 -1.21 -0.82
N TYR A 89 11.72 -2.02 -0.13
CA TYR A 89 11.07 -1.58 1.10
C TYR A 89 12.09 -1.23 2.19
N PRO A 90 11.95 -0.09 2.86
CA PRO A 90 12.87 0.31 3.94
C PRO A 90 12.82 -0.64 5.15
N SER A 91 11.77 -1.45 5.27
CA SER A 91 11.62 -2.50 6.28
C SER A 91 12.12 -3.87 5.81
N ALA A 92 12.73 -3.97 4.63
CA ALA A 92 13.27 -5.24 4.13
C ALA A 92 14.49 -5.66 4.95
N ASN A 93 14.54 -6.93 5.34
CA ASN A 93 15.69 -7.50 6.01
C ASN A 93 16.86 -7.73 5.02
N ARG A 94 18.06 -7.94 5.57
CA ARG A 94 19.30 -8.20 4.84
C ARG A 94 19.13 -9.25 3.71
N LYS A 95 18.45 -10.36 3.99
CA LYS A 95 18.25 -11.45 3.03
C LYS A 95 17.41 -10.99 1.83
N THR A 96 16.35 -10.24 2.07
CA THR A 96 15.48 -9.70 1.04
C THR A 96 16.20 -8.66 0.19
N ILE A 97 16.96 -7.74 0.82
CA ILE A 97 17.76 -6.73 0.10
C ILE A 97 18.77 -7.41 -0.82
N SER A 98 19.54 -8.36 -0.28
CA SER A 98 20.53 -9.12 -1.05
C SER A 98 19.91 -9.86 -2.23
N TYR A 99 18.76 -10.51 -2.01
CA TYR A 99 18.04 -11.22 -3.07
C TYR A 99 17.59 -10.26 -4.18
N VAL A 100 16.91 -9.16 -3.84
CA VAL A 100 16.38 -8.20 -4.82
C VAL A 100 17.50 -7.60 -5.67
N LEU A 101 18.61 -7.18 -5.04
CA LEU A 101 19.74 -6.59 -5.75
C LEU A 101 20.44 -7.60 -6.67
N SER A 102 20.60 -8.85 -6.22
CA SER A 102 21.21 -9.90 -7.01
C SER A 102 20.32 -10.33 -8.18
N ASP A 103 19.05 -10.58 -7.94
CA ASP A 103 18.09 -11.04 -8.96
C ASP A 103 17.86 -9.97 -10.04
N SER A 104 17.73 -8.69 -9.64
CA SER A 104 17.60 -7.58 -10.58
C SER A 104 18.92 -7.22 -11.28
N GLY A 105 20.07 -7.61 -10.73
CA GLY A 105 21.38 -7.26 -11.25
C GLY A 105 21.73 -5.78 -11.09
N CYS A 106 21.27 -5.14 -10.03
CA CYS A 106 21.60 -3.74 -9.69
C CYS A 106 23.10 -3.56 -9.51
N LYS A 107 23.67 -2.49 -10.07
CA LYS A 107 25.07 -2.08 -9.93
C LYS A 107 25.24 -0.87 -9.04
N VAL A 108 24.18 -0.12 -8.84
CA VAL A 108 24.12 1.09 -8.03
C VAL A 108 22.85 1.05 -7.19
N ILE A 109 22.92 1.59 -5.98
CA ILE A 109 21.77 1.75 -5.10
C ILE A 109 21.80 3.11 -4.41
N PHE A 110 20.66 3.79 -4.42
CA PHE A 110 20.42 4.94 -3.54
C PHE A 110 19.98 4.45 -2.17
N ILE A 111 20.55 5.02 -1.11
CA ILE A 111 20.22 4.70 0.26
C ILE A 111 19.92 6.00 1.01
N GLY A 112 18.74 6.06 1.62
CA GLY A 112 18.28 7.24 2.32
C GLY A 112 17.91 7.00 3.78
N ARG A 113 16.72 7.46 4.18
CA ARG A 113 16.22 7.37 5.56
C ARG A 113 15.88 5.92 5.91
N MET A 114 16.58 5.37 6.91
CA MET A 114 16.42 4.00 7.39
C MET A 114 16.26 3.98 8.91
N ASP A 115 15.62 2.96 9.46
CA ASP A 115 15.60 2.72 10.91
C ASP A 115 16.88 2.00 11.36
N ASP A 116 17.33 1.01 10.58
CA ASP A 116 18.57 0.28 10.79
C ASP A 116 19.40 0.29 9.51
N PHE A 117 20.33 1.24 9.48
CA PHE A 117 21.22 1.41 8.34
C PHE A 117 22.24 0.26 8.21
N LYS A 118 22.73 -0.28 9.35
CA LYS A 118 23.73 -1.35 9.35
C LYS A 118 23.17 -2.64 8.80
N GLU A 119 21.97 -3.01 9.21
CA GLU A 119 21.27 -4.19 8.71
C GLU A 119 21.00 -4.07 7.21
N ALA A 120 20.55 -2.91 6.75
CA ALA A 120 20.33 -2.63 5.34
C ALA A 120 21.62 -2.74 4.52
N ASP A 121 22.69 -2.09 4.94
CA ASP A 121 23.98 -2.12 4.24
C ASP A 121 24.62 -3.51 4.21
N ALA A 122 24.42 -4.30 5.26
CA ALA A 122 24.89 -5.69 5.30
C ALA A 122 24.23 -6.58 4.24
N GLY A 123 23.08 -6.18 3.68
CA GLY A 123 22.42 -6.83 2.56
C GLY A 123 22.94 -6.42 1.19
N ILE A 124 23.82 -5.43 1.10
CA ILE A 124 24.31 -4.88 -0.17
C ILE A 124 25.72 -5.39 -0.43
N ALA A 125 25.91 -6.08 -1.56
CA ALA A 125 27.22 -6.61 -1.94
C ALA A 125 28.27 -5.49 -2.09
N PRO A 126 29.56 -5.75 -1.79
CA PRO A 126 30.62 -4.72 -1.80
C PRO A 126 30.84 -4.07 -3.17
N ASP A 127 30.60 -4.75 -4.26
CA ASP A 127 30.77 -4.29 -5.63
C ASP A 127 29.63 -3.35 -6.10
N ILE A 128 28.51 -3.28 -5.38
CA ILE A 128 27.41 -2.37 -5.69
C ILE A 128 27.77 -0.96 -5.16
N SER A 129 27.75 0.03 -6.05
CA SER A 129 28.01 1.43 -5.68
C SER A 129 26.83 2.00 -4.88
N ARG A 130 27.11 2.72 -3.80
CA ARG A 130 26.14 3.34 -2.90
C ARG A 130 26.09 4.83 -3.12
N ILE A 131 24.90 5.38 -3.33
CA ILE A 131 24.64 6.82 -3.37
C ILE A 131 23.84 7.17 -2.11
N LEU A 132 24.42 7.93 -1.21
CA LEU A 132 23.78 8.27 0.06
C LEU A 132 23.00 9.57 -0.08
N PHE A 133 21.73 9.55 0.33
CA PHE A 133 20.92 10.75 0.50
C PHE A 133 21.50 11.65 1.61
N PRO A 134 21.18 12.96 1.64
CA PRO A 134 21.78 13.92 2.58
C PRO A 134 21.19 13.78 4.00
N TYR A 135 21.14 12.55 4.51
CA TYR A 135 20.73 12.23 5.88
C TYR A 135 21.89 11.63 6.64
N PRO A 136 21.93 11.77 7.99
CA PRO A 136 22.96 11.13 8.79
C PRO A 136 23.03 9.63 8.51
N SER A 137 24.20 9.15 8.16
CA SER A 137 24.49 7.74 7.95
C SER A 137 25.80 7.36 8.61
N GLU A 138 25.92 6.15 9.12
CA GLU A 138 27.14 5.63 9.72
C GLU A 138 28.19 5.18 8.68
N LEU A 139 27.88 5.24 7.38
CA LEU A 139 28.77 4.84 6.28
C LEU A 139 29.72 5.97 5.86
N THR A 140 30.30 6.68 6.76
CA THR A 140 31.40 7.57 6.43
C THR A 140 32.71 6.76 6.38
N ASN A 141 33.20 6.51 5.13
CA ASN A 141 34.56 6.00 4.86
C ASN A 141 34.92 4.58 5.33
N SER A 142 34.23 3.53 4.86
CA SER A 142 34.81 2.19 4.91
C SER A 142 35.62 1.92 3.63
N ASP A 143 36.87 1.54 3.75
CA ASP A 143 37.91 1.49 2.72
C ASP A 143 37.68 0.57 1.51
N ASN A 144 36.56 -0.14 1.42
CA ASN A 144 36.27 -1.10 0.35
C ASN A 144 34.94 -0.89 -0.37
N LYS A 145 34.22 0.21 -0.13
CA LYS A 145 32.90 0.44 -0.75
C LYS A 145 32.92 1.71 -1.58
N LYS A 146 32.43 1.62 -2.81
CA LYS A 146 32.21 2.81 -3.65
C LYS A 146 31.04 3.61 -3.10
N VAL A 147 31.31 4.63 -2.29
CA VAL A 147 30.29 5.51 -1.71
C VAL A 147 30.36 6.88 -2.37
N LEU A 148 29.21 7.34 -2.87
CA LEU A 148 29.02 8.65 -3.46
C LEU A 148 28.02 9.44 -2.62
N SER A 149 28.28 10.74 -2.45
CA SER A 149 27.34 11.60 -1.72
C SER A 149 26.39 12.31 -2.66
N TRP A 150 25.13 12.48 -2.25
CA TRP A 150 24.11 13.26 -2.92
C TRP A 150 24.60 14.67 -3.30
N ASP A 151 25.25 15.37 -2.37
CA ASP A 151 25.74 16.73 -2.54
C ASP A 151 26.78 16.90 -3.67
N LYS A 152 27.47 15.80 -4.03
CA LYS A 152 28.35 15.79 -5.21
C LYS A 152 27.56 15.63 -6.50
N LEU A 153 26.56 14.73 -6.50
CA LEU A 153 25.79 14.44 -7.70
C LEU A 153 24.94 15.62 -8.15
N ILE A 154 24.30 16.33 -7.22
CA ILE A 154 23.49 17.52 -7.54
C ILE A 154 24.30 18.72 -8.08
N LYS A 155 25.64 18.68 -7.96
CA LYS A 155 26.56 19.68 -8.53
C LYS A 155 27.06 19.32 -9.93
N THR A 156 26.74 18.14 -10.43
CA THR A 156 27.01 17.76 -11.83
C THR A 156 26.20 18.67 -12.76
N GLU A 157 26.77 19.02 -13.93
CA GLU A 157 26.01 19.81 -14.91
C GLU A 157 24.69 19.11 -15.26
N PRO A 158 23.54 19.79 -15.21
CA PRO A 158 22.26 19.19 -15.52
C PRO A 158 22.19 18.65 -16.94
N LEU A 159 21.60 17.48 -17.12
CA LEU A 159 21.34 16.89 -18.45
C LEU A 159 20.44 17.81 -19.27
N ARG A 160 20.89 18.26 -20.45
CA ARG A 160 20.17 19.22 -21.29
C ARG A 160 19.00 18.56 -22.02
N GLU A 161 19.28 17.43 -22.65
CA GLU A 161 18.29 16.66 -23.42
C GLU A 161 17.96 15.37 -22.70
N LEU A 162 16.68 15.05 -22.62
CA LEU A 162 16.19 13.83 -22.00
C LEU A 162 15.97 12.75 -23.06
N PRO A 163 16.18 11.47 -22.72
CA PRO A 163 15.88 10.39 -23.65
C PRO A 163 14.38 10.37 -23.95
N LYS A 164 14.04 10.10 -25.21
CA LYS A 164 12.65 9.84 -25.61
C LYS A 164 12.23 8.51 -25.01
N GLN A 165 11.17 8.52 -24.22
CA GLN A 165 10.62 7.29 -23.64
C GLN A 165 9.81 6.53 -24.70
N ASN A 166 10.12 5.25 -24.85
CA ASN A 166 9.25 4.32 -25.56
C ASN A 166 8.20 3.79 -24.56
N PRO A 167 6.90 3.85 -24.89
CA PRO A 167 5.85 3.38 -23.97
C PRO A 167 6.04 1.95 -23.45
N ASP A 168 6.62 1.07 -24.25
CA ASP A 168 6.84 -0.35 -23.91
C ASP A 168 8.13 -0.62 -23.13
N ASP A 169 9.00 0.40 -22.97
CA ASP A 169 10.22 0.26 -22.20
C ASP A 169 9.92 0.09 -20.70
N THR A 170 10.77 -0.69 -20.03
CA THR A 170 10.64 -0.94 -18.60
C THR A 170 10.98 0.31 -17.80
N MET A 171 10.00 0.84 -17.08
CA MET A 171 10.19 1.94 -16.14
C MET A 171 10.75 1.43 -14.80
N THR A 172 10.24 0.29 -14.33
CA THR A 172 10.60 -0.23 -13.01
C THR A 172 10.40 -1.74 -12.89
N ILE A 173 11.14 -2.35 -11.97
CA ILE A 173 10.90 -3.72 -11.52
C ILE A 173 10.53 -3.65 -10.03
N THR A 174 9.24 -3.87 -9.71
CA THR A 174 8.73 -3.80 -8.34
C THR A 174 8.60 -5.20 -7.75
N TYR A 175 9.33 -5.49 -6.68
CA TYR A 175 9.32 -6.81 -6.05
C TYR A 175 8.15 -6.96 -5.08
N THR A 176 7.36 -8.03 -5.27
CA THR A 176 6.23 -8.38 -4.40
C THR A 176 6.54 -9.61 -3.58
N SER A 177 6.08 -9.64 -2.32
CA SER A 177 6.16 -10.84 -1.50
C SER A 177 5.21 -11.90 -2.06
N GLY A 178 5.77 -12.88 -2.76
CA GLY A 178 5.01 -14.05 -3.20
C GLY A 178 4.56 -14.91 -2.01
N SER A 179 3.41 -15.58 -2.13
CA SER A 179 2.90 -16.52 -1.10
C SER A 179 3.75 -17.79 -0.95
N THR A 180 4.74 -18.00 -1.79
CA THR A 180 5.43 -19.29 -1.95
C THR A 180 6.97 -19.23 -1.89
N GLY A 181 7.57 -18.13 -1.38
CA GLY A 181 9.04 -18.06 -1.28
C GLY A 181 9.62 -16.67 -1.54
N ASN A 182 10.67 -16.58 -2.37
CA ASN A 182 11.34 -15.34 -2.70
C ASN A 182 10.41 -14.35 -3.40
N PRO A 183 10.60 -13.03 -3.20
CA PRO A 183 9.84 -12.01 -3.90
C PRO A 183 9.94 -12.13 -5.42
N LYS A 184 8.85 -11.80 -6.14
CA LYS A 184 8.81 -11.80 -7.61
C LYS A 184 8.92 -10.36 -8.11
N GLY A 185 9.80 -10.11 -9.08
CA GLY A 185 9.93 -8.81 -9.73
C GLY A 185 8.84 -8.62 -10.79
N VAL A 186 7.94 -7.68 -10.57
CA VAL A 186 6.90 -7.29 -11.53
C VAL A 186 7.48 -6.24 -12.47
N VAL A 187 7.54 -6.52 -13.76
CA VAL A 187 8.05 -5.61 -14.80
C VAL A 187 6.92 -4.67 -15.24
N LEU A 188 7.10 -3.38 -15.00
CA LEU A 188 6.14 -2.36 -15.35
C LEU A 188 6.72 -1.36 -16.34
N SER A 189 5.98 -1.08 -17.41
CA SER A 189 6.39 -0.17 -18.47
C SER A 189 5.98 1.29 -18.18
N PHE A 190 6.52 2.22 -18.96
CA PHE A 190 6.08 3.61 -18.94
C PHE A 190 4.60 3.74 -19.26
N ASN A 191 4.10 2.97 -20.25
CA ASN A 191 2.67 2.97 -20.61
C ASN A 191 1.76 2.49 -19.47
N ASN A 192 2.20 1.50 -18.68
CA ASN A 192 1.44 1.04 -17.53
C ASN A 192 1.20 2.20 -16.55
N PHE A 193 2.25 2.95 -16.21
CA PHE A 193 2.17 4.10 -15.32
C PHE A 193 1.39 5.28 -15.94
N ALA A 194 1.61 5.57 -17.22
CA ALA A 194 0.92 6.63 -17.93
C ALA A 194 -0.59 6.41 -17.92
N SER A 195 -1.04 5.20 -18.27
CA SER A 195 -2.46 4.86 -18.33
C SER A 195 -3.13 4.91 -16.95
N ALA A 196 -2.47 4.36 -15.92
CA ALA A 196 -2.98 4.36 -14.56
C ALA A 196 -3.06 5.78 -13.95
N ALA A 197 -2.00 6.59 -14.11
CA ALA A 197 -1.94 7.94 -13.57
C ALA A 197 -2.93 8.89 -14.25
N GLN A 198 -3.03 8.84 -15.57
CA GLN A 198 -3.98 9.67 -16.30
C GLN A 198 -5.42 9.36 -15.91
N GLU A 199 -5.78 8.08 -15.78
CA GLU A 199 -7.11 7.70 -15.33
C GLU A 199 -7.36 8.08 -13.85
N ALA A 200 -6.37 7.97 -12.98
CA ALA A 200 -6.48 8.43 -11.59
C ALA A 200 -6.78 9.94 -11.51
N VAL A 201 -6.11 10.76 -12.32
CA VAL A 201 -6.40 12.21 -12.43
C VAL A 201 -7.81 12.46 -12.93
N ASN A 202 -8.22 11.76 -14.00
CA ASN A 202 -9.54 11.94 -14.63
C ASN A 202 -10.69 11.67 -13.63
N ILE A 203 -10.62 10.55 -12.88
CA ILE A 203 -11.69 10.17 -11.94
C ILE A 203 -11.70 10.99 -10.66
N SER A 204 -10.53 11.44 -10.20
CA SER A 204 -10.38 12.16 -8.91
C SER A 204 -10.52 13.67 -9.06
N SER A 205 -10.53 14.19 -10.28
CA SER A 205 -10.57 15.64 -10.58
C SER A 205 -9.46 16.42 -9.84
N PHE A 206 -8.24 15.88 -9.85
CA PHE A 206 -7.08 16.55 -9.28
C PHE A 206 -6.75 17.85 -10.01
N THR A 207 -6.24 18.81 -9.28
CA THR A 207 -5.76 20.10 -9.78
C THR A 207 -4.42 20.46 -9.14
N GLY A 208 -3.68 21.39 -9.72
CA GLY A 208 -2.41 21.86 -9.17
C GLY A 208 -2.50 22.54 -7.78
N ASN A 209 -3.71 22.82 -7.29
CA ASN A 209 -3.92 23.37 -5.94
C ASN A 209 -4.09 22.27 -4.89
N ASP A 210 -4.11 21.01 -5.30
CA ASP A 210 -4.30 19.89 -4.40
C ASP A 210 -3.05 19.55 -3.61
N ARG A 211 -3.26 19.01 -2.42
CA ARG A 211 -2.25 18.65 -1.46
C ARG A 211 -2.41 17.18 -1.10
N VAL A 212 -1.33 16.42 -1.17
CA VAL A 212 -1.32 14.98 -0.86
C VAL A 212 -0.23 14.68 0.16
N LEU A 213 -0.55 13.87 1.17
CA LEU A 213 0.43 13.37 2.14
C LEU A 213 1.00 12.05 1.66
N SER A 214 2.31 12.00 1.41
CA SER A 214 3.07 10.80 1.07
C SER A 214 3.62 10.16 2.34
N TYR A 215 3.09 8.98 2.69
CA TYR A 215 3.48 8.28 3.93
C TYR A 215 3.46 6.75 3.82
N LEU A 216 2.69 6.17 2.91
CA LEU A 216 2.83 4.75 2.58
C LEU A 216 4.16 4.55 1.84
N PRO A 217 4.83 3.40 1.98
CA PRO A 217 6.16 3.24 1.35
C PRO A 217 6.12 3.52 -0.15
N LEU A 218 7.00 4.41 -0.65
CA LEU A 218 7.14 4.69 -2.09
C LEU A 218 7.64 3.46 -2.89
N ALA A 219 8.22 2.47 -2.21
CA ALA A 219 8.48 1.17 -2.81
C ALA A 219 7.21 0.36 -3.10
N HIS A 220 6.05 0.77 -2.55
CA HIS A 220 4.76 0.14 -2.84
C HIS A 220 4.08 0.82 -4.03
N ILE A 221 3.56 -0.01 -4.94
CA ILE A 221 2.96 0.48 -6.19
C ILE A 221 1.82 1.50 -5.97
N THR A 222 1.05 1.38 -4.90
CA THR A 222 -0.04 2.33 -4.60
C THR A 222 0.49 3.73 -4.36
N GLU A 223 1.52 3.87 -3.53
CA GLU A 223 2.12 5.19 -3.25
C GLU A 223 2.83 5.74 -4.48
N ARG A 224 3.58 4.89 -5.18
CA ARG A 224 4.30 5.28 -6.37
C ARG A 224 3.37 5.65 -7.53
N GLY A 225 2.32 4.87 -7.79
CA GLY A 225 1.36 5.13 -8.86
C GLY A 225 0.40 6.29 -8.53
N LEU A 226 -0.28 6.21 -7.37
CA LEU A 226 -1.35 7.16 -7.02
C LEU A 226 -0.86 8.47 -6.39
N VAL A 227 0.34 8.50 -5.80
CA VAL A 227 0.87 9.72 -5.17
C VAL A 227 1.96 10.30 -6.06
N GLU A 228 3.07 9.59 -6.24
CA GLU A 228 4.21 10.10 -7.00
C GLU A 228 3.85 10.36 -8.47
N THR A 229 3.54 9.30 -9.24
CA THR A 229 3.32 9.45 -10.68
C THR A 229 2.11 10.33 -10.99
N THR A 230 1.00 10.18 -10.24
CA THR A 230 -0.18 11.04 -10.41
C THR A 230 0.15 12.51 -10.17
N SER A 231 1.12 12.82 -9.29
CA SER A 231 1.54 14.22 -9.04
C SER A 231 2.13 14.88 -10.28
N TYR A 232 2.81 14.13 -11.15
CA TYR A 232 3.34 14.65 -12.42
C TYR A 232 2.23 15.10 -13.35
N TYR A 233 1.11 14.37 -13.38
CA TYR A 233 -0.03 14.65 -14.27
C TYR A 233 -0.95 15.75 -13.73
N ALA A 234 -1.10 15.83 -12.42
CA ALA A 234 -2.01 16.78 -11.78
C ALA A 234 -1.35 18.08 -11.32
N GLY A 235 -0.03 18.10 -11.15
CA GLY A 235 0.72 19.26 -10.64
C GLY A 235 0.50 19.51 -9.15
N VAL A 236 0.11 18.49 -8.36
CA VAL A 236 -0.23 18.61 -6.93
C VAL A 236 1.02 18.77 -6.07
N MET A 237 0.85 19.35 -4.88
CA MET A 237 1.90 19.44 -3.85
C MET A 237 1.96 18.17 -3.02
N LEU A 238 3.16 17.61 -2.84
CA LEU A 238 3.42 16.48 -1.95
C LEU A 238 3.99 16.93 -0.62
N PHE A 239 3.47 16.35 0.45
CA PHE A 239 3.96 16.52 1.82
C PHE A 239 4.43 15.16 2.33
N PHE A 240 5.60 15.12 2.96
CA PHE A 240 6.12 13.90 3.58
C PHE A 240 5.90 13.90 5.08
N VAL A 241 5.97 12.72 5.68
CA VAL A 241 5.91 12.52 7.13
C VAL A 241 7.34 12.43 7.67
N ASP A 242 7.63 13.12 8.78
CA ASP A 242 8.93 13.02 9.42
C ASP A 242 9.08 11.68 10.14
N SER A 243 8.10 11.29 10.95
CA SER A 243 8.10 10.03 11.68
C SER A 243 6.69 9.53 11.99
N LEU A 244 6.56 8.27 12.44
CA LEU A 244 5.28 7.76 12.93
C LEU A 244 4.77 8.51 14.16
N HIS A 245 5.67 9.09 14.97
CA HIS A 245 5.32 9.87 16.15
C HIS A 245 4.74 11.24 15.78
N THR A 246 5.21 11.86 14.70
CA THR A 246 4.75 13.18 14.22
C THR A 246 3.60 13.07 13.23
N PHE A 247 3.18 11.85 12.85
CA PHE A 247 2.23 11.60 11.77
C PHE A 247 0.97 12.47 11.82
N VAL A 248 0.33 12.60 12.99
CA VAL A 248 -0.92 13.39 13.14
C VAL A 248 -0.65 14.88 12.97
N ASP A 249 0.49 15.37 13.43
CA ASP A 249 0.86 16.78 13.30
C ASP A 249 1.29 17.10 11.88
N ASP A 250 2.06 16.21 11.23
CA ASP A 250 2.40 16.31 9.82
C ASP A 250 1.15 16.26 8.93
N LEU A 251 0.17 15.42 9.27
CA LEU A 251 -1.11 15.35 8.56
C LEU A 251 -1.88 16.68 8.67
N LYS A 252 -1.87 17.34 9.84
CA LYS A 252 -2.50 18.66 10.01
C LYS A 252 -1.75 19.75 9.23
N VAL A 253 -0.42 19.72 9.18
CA VAL A 253 0.39 20.63 8.37
C VAL A 253 0.13 20.42 6.88
N ALA A 254 0.11 19.17 6.44
CA ALA A 254 -0.23 18.81 5.07
C ALA A 254 -1.64 19.25 4.71
N ASN A 255 -2.60 19.10 5.62
CA ASN A 255 -4.01 19.38 5.40
C ASN A 255 -4.47 18.93 4.00
N PRO A 256 -4.36 17.64 3.70
CA PRO A 256 -4.48 17.13 2.33
C PRO A 256 -5.90 17.32 1.81
N SER A 257 -6.02 17.64 0.52
CA SER A 257 -7.31 17.65 -0.19
C SER A 257 -7.73 16.26 -0.65
N PHE A 258 -6.75 15.34 -0.75
CA PHE A 258 -6.92 13.94 -1.09
C PHE A 258 -6.13 13.07 -0.11
N PHE A 259 -6.81 12.14 0.58
CA PHE A 259 -6.19 11.27 1.57
C PHE A 259 -6.51 9.80 1.31
N ILE A 260 -5.47 9.02 1.05
CA ILE A 260 -5.57 7.57 0.86
C ILE A 260 -4.93 6.88 2.05
N SER A 261 -5.56 5.82 2.54
CA SER A 261 -5.04 5.05 3.66
C SER A 261 -5.33 3.55 3.53
N VAL A 262 -4.66 2.79 4.38
CA VAL A 262 -4.95 1.37 4.59
C VAL A 262 -6.02 1.23 5.68
N THR A 263 -6.75 0.11 5.64
CA THR A 263 -7.84 -0.19 6.59
C THR A 263 -7.43 -0.02 8.05
N ARG A 264 -6.21 -0.46 8.42
CA ARG A 264 -5.71 -0.37 9.79
C ARG A 264 -5.67 1.07 10.33
N LEU A 265 -5.31 2.04 9.51
CA LEU A 265 -5.25 3.43 9.95
C LEU A 265 -6.66 4.03 10.13
N TRP A 266 -7.61 3.67 9.27
CA TRP A 266 -9.01 4.04 9.45
C TRP A 266 -9.57 3.51 10.77
N ASN A 267 -9.26 2.25 11.11
CA ASN A 267 -9.64 1.68 12.40
C ASN A 267 -9.01 2.44 13.58
N LYS A 268 -7.73 2.79 13.49
CA LYS A 268 -7.05 3.61 14.52
C LYS A 268 -7.69 4.99 14.69
N PHE A 269 -8.06 5.65 13.61
CA PHE A 269 -8.78 6.93 13.68
C PHE A 269 -10.13 6.77 14.36
N GLN A 270 -10.90 5.75 14.01
CA GLN A 270 -12.18 5.46 14.67
C GLN A 270 -11.97 5.24 16.18
N SER A 271 -11.08 4.35 16.56
CA SER A 271 -10.78 4.05 17.96
C SER A 271 -10.31 5.28 18.72
N GLY A 272 -9.45 6.12 18.11
CA GLY A 272 -8.98 7.38 18.71
C GLY A 272 -10.07 8.42 18.89
N ILE A 273 -11.09 8.44 18.05
CA ILE A 273 -12.26 9.31 18.22
C ILE A 273 -13.15 8.75 19.34
N LEU A 274 -13.40 7.45 19.34
CA LEU A 274 -14.28 6.78 20.30
C LEU A 274 -13.71 6.77 21.72
N SER A 275 -12.38 6.76 21.88
CA SER A 275 -11.73 6.92 23.20
C SER A 275 -11.99 8.29 23.84
N LYS A 276 -12.16 9.33 23.01
CA LYS A 276 -12.48 10.70 23.47
C LYS A 276 -13.98 10.96 23.61
N MET A 277 -14.79 10.28 22.80
CA MET A 277 -16.24 10.45 22.77
C MET A 277 -16.93 9.10 22.54
N PRO A 278 -17.57 8.48 23.54
CA PRO A 278 -18.27 7.21 23.39
C PRO A 278 -19.29 7.23 22.25
N ASP A 279 -19.40 6.12 21.50
CA ASP A 279 -20.21 6.05 20.28
C ASP A 279 -21.67 6.46 20.51
N LYS A 280 -22.30 6.01 21.61
CA LYS A 280 -23.69 6.39 21.94
C LYS A 280 -23.87 7.92 22.00
N LYS A 281 -22.91 8.63 22.60
CA LYS A 281 -22.93 10.09 22.70
C LYS A 281 -22.69 10.74 21.32
N LEU A 282 -21.72 10.25 20.57
CA LEU A 282 -21.44 10.72 19.22
C LEU A 282 -22.64 10.55 18.30
N GLN A 283 -23.26 9.37 18.27
CA GLN A 283 -24.45 9.10 17.47
C GLN A 283 -25.64 9.98 17.84
N PHE A 284 -25.81 10.27 19.13
CA PHE A 284 -26.85 11.22 19.57
C PHE A 284 -26.60 12.63 19.04
N LEU A 285 -25.37 13.13 19.17
CA LEU A 285 -25.01 14.49 18.68
C LEU A 285 -25.14 14.60 17.15
N LEU A 286 -24.81 13.53 16.42
CA LEU A 286 -24.95 13.50 14.96
C LEU A 286 -26.40 13.45 14.47
N LYS A 287 -27.38 13.13 15.33
CA LYS A 287 -28.82 13.23 14.99
C LYS A 287 -29.38 14.64 15.16
N LEU A 288 -28.68 15.52 15.90
CA LEU A 288 -29.18 16.86 16.18
C LEU A 288 -28.83 17.80 15.01
N PRO A 289 -29.83 18.51 14.43
CA PRO A 289 -29.58 19.46 13.35
C PRO A 289 -28.64 20.57 13.84
N ILE A 290 -27.78 21.09 12.95
CA ILE A 290 -26.71 22.06 13.20
C ILE A 290 -25.56 21.50 14.04
N ILE A 291 -25.83 20.84 15.19
CA ILE A 291 -24.81 20.24 16.06
C ILE A 291 -24.03 19.16 15.32
N ASN A 292 -24.70 18.35 14.49
CA ASN A 292 -24.06 17.33 13.65
C ASN A 292 -22.95 17.93 12.78
N ARG A 293 -23.20 19.07 12.13
CA ARG A 293 -22.22 19.76 11.27
C ARG A 293 -21.02 20.26 12.08
N ILE A 294 -21.28 20.82 13.27
CA ILE A 294 -20.23 21.35 14.15
C ILE A 294 -19.34 20.21 14.66
N VAL A 295 -19.95 19.13 15.16
CA VAL A 295 -19.23 17.98 15.69
C VAL A 295 -18.43 17.29 14.59
N ALA A 296 -19.05 17.01 13.44
CA ALA A 296 -18.37 16.40 12.31
C ALA A 296 -17.20 17.25 11.80
N LYS A 297 -17.38 18.60 11.71
CA LYS A 297 -16.30 19.50 11.32
C LYS A 297 -15.15 19.48 12.32
N LYS A 298 -15.42 19.55 13.63
CA LYS A 298 -14.38 19.49 14.67
C LYS A 298 -13.60 18.17 14.63
N ILE A 299 -14.28 17.05 14.38
CA ILE A 299 -13.62 15.75 14.25
C ILE A 299 -12.71 15.74 13.02
N ARG A 300 -13.18 16.18 11.86
CA ARG A 300 -12.35 16.26 10.65
C ARG A 300 -11.14 17.18 10.84
N GLN A 301 -11.32 18.34 11.45
CA GLN A 301 -10.22 19.25 11.78
C GLN A 301 -9.21 18.61 12.73
N GLY A 302 -9.69 17.88 13.74
CA GLY A 302 -8.83 17.15 14.66
C GLY A 302 -7.99 16.05 14.00
N LEU A 303 -8.49 15.50 12.89
CA LEU A 303 -7.78 14.51 12.05
C LEU A 303 -6.90 15.16 10.96
N GLY A 304 -6.92 16.49 10.79
CA GLY A 304 -6.19 17.15 9.70
C GLY A 304 -6.90 17.06 8.33
N PHE A 305 -8.22 16.88 8.31
CA PHE A 305 -9.04 16.74 7.10
C PHE A 305 -9.91 17.99 6.82
N ASP A 306 -9.42 19.17 7.15
CA ASP A 306 -10.21 20.39 6.95
C ASP A 306 -10.44 20.69 5.45
N SER A 307 -9.42 20.44 4.62
CA SER A 307 -9.46 20.62 3.16
C SER A 307 -9.79 19.33 2.39
N ALA A 308 -9.89 18.19 3.06
CA ALA A 308 -10.05 16.91 2.37
C ALA A 308 -11.45 16.76 1.75
N ARG A 309 -11.49 16.46 0.45
CA ARG A 309 -12.70 16.23 -0.32
C ARG A 309 -12.83 14.80 -0.86
N THR A 310 -11.71 14.08 -0.94
CA THR A 310 -11.69 12.68 -1.40
C THR A 310 -10.89 11.84 -0.41
N TYR A 311 -11.48 10.72 -0.04
CA TYR A 311 -10.88 9.76 0.88
C TYR A 311 -10.85 8.38 0.23
N GLY A 312 -9.71 7.70 0.34
CA GLY A 312 -9.54 6.37 -0.21
C GLY A 312 -9.15 5.33 0.84
N SER A 313 -9.59 4.10 0.63
CA SER A 313 -9.10 2.93 1.35
C SER A 313 -8.77 1.81 0.37
N GLY A 314 -7.61 1.17 0.56
CA GLY A 314 -7.15 0.08 -0.30
C GLY A 314 -6.25 -0.91 0.42
N SER A 315 -5.65 -1.80 -0.35
CA SER A 315 -4.70 -2.84 0.08
C SER A 315 -5.30 -3.96 0.94
N ALA A 316 -6.41 -3.75 1.64
CA ALA A 316 -7.12 -4.75 2.43
C ALA A 316 -8.62 -4.40 2.49
N PRO A 317 -9.52 -5.39 2.64
CA PRO A 317 -10.93 -5.13 2.82
C PRO A 317 -11.21 -4.26 4.05
N ILE A 318 -12.13 -3.30 3.92
CA ILE A 318 -12.63 -2.50 5.03
C ILE A 318 -14.08 -2.85 5.33
N SER A 319 -14.46 -2.87 6.60
CA SER A 319 -15.84 -3.19 6.98
C SER A 319 -16.81 -2.12 6.49
N PRO A 320 -17.93 -2.48 5.84
CA PRO A 320 -18.99 -1.53 5.49
C PRO A 320 -19.51 -0.73 6.69
N ALA A 321 -19.50 -1.30 7.89
CA ALA A 321 -19.90 -0.59 9.11
C ALA A 321 -18.98 0.61 9.41
N ILE A 322 -17.67 0.46 9.20
CA ILE A 322 -16.68 1.53 9.36
C ILE A 322 -16.90 2.61 8.28
N LEU A 323 -17.13 2.20 7.04
CA LEU A 323 -17.40 3.13 5.93
C LEU A 323 -18.65 3.97 6.20
N HIS A 324 -19.75 3.35 6.64
CA HIS A 324 -20.96 4.06 7.04
C HIS A 324 -20.74 4.95 8.25
N TRP A 325 -19.90 4.53 9.21
CA TRP A 325 -19.60 5.32 10.39
C TRP A 325 -18.86 6.61 10.02
N PHE A 326 -17.83 6.52 9.18
CA PHE A 326 -17.09 7.69 8.68
C PHE A 326 -17.94 8.57 7.77
N ASN A 327 -18.78 7.97 6.91
CA ASN A 327 -19.69 8.72 6.02
C ASN A 327 -20.62 9.66 6.81
N ARG A 328 -21.08 9.26 8.00
CA ARG A 328 -21.87 10.13 8.90
C ARG A 328 -21.09 11.35 9.42
N LEU A 329 -19.77 11.28 9.43
CA LEU A 329 -18.90 12.40 9.78
C LEU A 329 -18.55 13.29 8.57
N GLY A 330 -19.08 12.97 7.38
CA GLY A 330 -18.73 13.62 6.12
C GLY A 330 -17.37 13.19 5.58
N VAL A 331 -16.88 12.02 5.99
CA VAL A 331 -15.68 11.35 5.48
C VAL A 331 -16.12 10.16 4.63
N SER A 332 -16.40 10.42 3.34
CA SER A 332 -16.92 9.43 2.39
C SER A 332 -15.76 8.64 1.79
N ILE A 333 -15.41 7.52 2.42
CA ILE A 333 -14.27 6.70 2.04
C ILE A 333 -14.63 5.83 0.83
N SER A 334 -13.95 6.05 -0.29
CA SER A 334 -14.02 5.22 -1.49
C SER A 334 -13.07 4.04 -1.38
N GLU A 335 -13.60 2.83 -1.58
CA GLU A 335 -12.74 1.65 -1.69
C GLU A 335 -12.07 1.61 -3.06
N GLY A 336 -10.83 1.15 -3.08
CA GLY A 336 -10.07 0.91 -4.29
C GLY A 336 -9.36 -0.43 -4.24
N TRP A 337 -9.26 -1.08 -5.40
CA TRP A 337 -8.58 -2.36 -5.57
C TRP A 337 -7.59 -2.30 -6.71
N GLY A 338 -6.52 -3.02 -6.52
CA GLY A 338 -5.46 -3.23 -7.47
C GLY A 338 -4.31 -3.97 -6.83
N MET A 339 -3.31 -4.24 -7.61
CA MET A 339 -2.11 -4.98 -7.20
C MET A 339 -0.90 -4.45 -7.98
N THR A 340 0.28 -4.90 -7.65
CA THR A 340 1.48 -4.46 -8.36
C THR A 340 1.39 -4.77 -9.85
N GLU A 341 0.86 -5.94 -10.17
CA GLU A 341 0.65 -6.44 -11.53
C GLU A 341 -0.37 -5.62 -12.34
N THR A 342 -1.13 -4.73 -11.70
CA THR A 342 -2.09 -3.81 -12.34
C THR A 342 -1.70 -2.34 -12.15
N THR A 343 -0.43 -2.07 -11.87
CA THR A 343 0.13 -0.73 -11.65
C THR A 343 -0.60 0.05 -10.54
N GLY A 344 -1.03 -0.68 -9.49
CA GLY A 344 -1.78 -0.12 -8.39
C GLY A 344 -3.28 -0.11 -8.63
N LEU A 345 -3.92 1.05 -8.49
CA LEU A 345 -5.37 1.18 -8.56
C LEU A 345 -5.91 0.93 -9.97
N CYS A 346 -6.84 0.01 -10.09
CA CYS A 346 -7.50 -0.29 -11.38
C CYS A 346 -9.02 -0.47 -11.27
N CYS A 347 -9.57 -0.53 -10.04
CA CYS A 347 -11.01 -0.59 -9.78
C CYS A 347 -11.31 0.24 -8.53
N THR A 348 -12.32 1.12 -8.57
CA THR A 348 -12.58 2.05 -7.46
C THR A 348 -14.02 2.57 -7.41
N ASN A 349 -14.42 2.98 -6.19
CA ASN A 349 -15.67 3.70 -5.93
C ASN A 349 -15.45 5.23 -5.97
N VAL A 350 -14.63 5.73 -6.90
CA VAL A 350 -14.47 7.16 -7.15
C VAL A 350 -15.12 7.50 -8.49
N PRO A 351 -16.00 8.54 -8.56
CA PRO A 351 -16.53 9.32 -7.44
C PRO A 351 -17.37 8.48 -6.47
N PHE A 352 -17.33 8.85 -5.18
CA PHE A 352 -17.99 8.09 -4.12
C PHE A 352 -19.49 7.88 -4.38
N SER A 353 -19.92 6.62 -4.26
CA SER A 353 -21.33 6.22 -4.29
C SER A 353 -21.65 5.40 -3.03
N GLU A 354 -22.66 5.83 -2.28
CA GLU A 354 -23.10 5.09 -1.09
C GLU A 354 -23.61 3.68 -1.42
N LYS A 355 -24.18 3.48 -2.62
CA LYS A 355 -24.63 2.18 -3.13
C LYS A 355 -23.48 1.19 -3.33
N ALA A 356 -22.26 1.69 -3.55
CA ALA A 356 -21.08 0.88 -3.79
C ALA A 356 -20.27 0.58 -2.51
N ILE A 357 -20.74 1.00 -1.32
CA ILE A 357 -20.09 0.66 -0.05
C ILE A 357 -20.02 -0.86 0.13
N GLY A 358 -18.82 -1.35 0.46
CA GLY A 358 -18.52 -2.78 0.60
C GLY A 358 -18.24 -3.49 -0.72
N THR A 359 -18.01 -2.71 -1.79
CA THR A 359 -17.50 -3.16 -3.09
C THR A 359 -16.20 -2.44 -3.42
N ILE A 360 -15.42 -2.97 -4.34
CA ILE A 360 -14.24 -2.29 -4.87
C ILE A 360 -14.55 -1.30 -5.99
N GLY A 361 -15.84 -1.01 -6.23
CA GLY A 361 -16.30 -0.07 -7.25
C GLY A 361 -16.36 -0.65 -8.65
N LYS A 362 -16.00 0.17 -9.65
CA LYS A 362 -16.00 -0.17 -11.07
C LYS A 362 -14.59 -0.12 -11.65
N PRO A 363 -14.32 -0.91 -12.71
CA PRO A 363 -13.05 -0.83 -13.43
C PRO A 363 -12.78 0.59 -13.96
N MET A 364 -11.52 1.01 -13.87
CA MET A 364 -11.03 2.21 -14.54
C MET A 364 -10.95 1.97 -16.06
N LYS A 365 -10.97 3.04 -16.86
CA LYS A 365 -11.00 2.90 -18.34
C LYS A 365 -9.73 2.28 -18.93
N CYS A 366 -8.61 2.31 -18.22
CA CYS A 366 -7.35 1.69 -18.63
C CYS A 366 -7.36 0.16 -18.53
N VAL A 367 -8.42 -0.45 -17.98
CA VAL A 367 -8.55 -1.91 -17.80
C VAL A 367 -9.95 -2.42 -18.11
N GLU A 368 -10.01 -3.68 -18.48
CA GLU A 368 -11.23 -4.47 -18.55
C GLU A 368 -11.19 -5.57 -17.50
N MET A 369 -12.32 -5.85 -16.88
CA MET A 369 -12.46 -6.90 -15.86
C MET A 369 -13.60 -7.85 -16.19
N LYS A 370 -13.45 -9.14 -15.89
CA LYS A 370 -14.52 -10.15 -15.95
C LYS A 370 -14.33 -11.22 -14.88
N LEU A 371 -15.36 -12.04 -14.66
CA LEU A 371 -15.27 -13.23 -13.82
C LEU A 371 -14.98 -14.46 -14.70
N GLY A 372 -13.90 -15.18 -14.36
CA GLY A 372 -13.52 -16.45 -14.94
C GLY A 372 -14.08 -17.65 -14.16
N LYS A 373 -13.45 -18.82 -14.34
CA LYS A 373 -13.77 -20.02 -13.56
C LYS A 373 -13.59 -19.77 -12.06
N ASN A 374 -14.39 -20.42 -11.24
CA ASN A 374 -14.37 -20.27 -9.78
C ASN A 374 -14.56 -18.84 -9.30
N ARG A 375 -15.21 -17.98 -10.11
CA ARG A 375 -15.41 -16.56 -9.82
C ARG A 375 -14.10 -15.76 -9.69
N GLU A 376 -13.01 -16.24 -10.25
CA GLU A 376 -11.76 -15.50 -10.29
C GLU A 376 -11.93 -14.23 -11.12
N ILE A 377 -11.42 -13.12 -10.61
CA ILE A 377 -11.34 -11.86 -11.35
C ILE A 377 -10.19 -11.96 -12.35
N LEU A 378 -10.54 -11.82 -13.62
CA LEU A 378 -9.59 -11.72 -14.72
C LEU A 378 -9.54 -10.28 -15.20
N ILE A 379 -8.33 -9.77 -15.49
CA ILE A 379 -8.12 -8.38 -15.88
C ILE A 379 -7.18 -8.30 -17.10
N ARG A 380 -7.42 -7.34 -17.98
CA ARG A 380 -6.52 -6.97 -19.08
C ARG A 380 -6.56 -5.47 -19.32
N GLY A 381 -5.57 -4.91 -19.96
CA GLY A 381 -5.53 -3.49 -20.37
C GLY A 381 -4.16 -2.86 -20.20
N ASP A 382 -4.10 -1.57 -20.47
CA ASP A 382 -2.85 -0.80 -20.54
C ASP A 382 -2.13 -0.68 -19.20
N ALA A 383 -2.84 -0.81 -18.07
CA ALA A 383 -2.26 -0.78 -16.72
C ALA A 383 -1.75 -2.17 -16.25
N VAL A 384 -1.98 -3.24 -17.02
CA VAL A 384 -1.57 -4.60 -16.61
C VAL A 384 -0.12 -4.85 -17.02
N PHE A 385 0.66 -5.40 -16.10
CA PHE A 385 2.08 -5.70 -16.29
C PHE A 385 2.34 -6.66 -17.46
N LYS A 386 3.60 -6.67 -17.92
CA LYS A 386 3.99 -7.52 -19.05
C LYS A 386 4.40 -8.93 -18.60
N GLU A 387 5.24 -9.01 -17.59
CA GLU A 387 5.84 -10.27 -17.15
C GLU A 387 6.45 -10.16 -15.74
N TYR A 388 6.75 -11.31 -15.14
CA TYR A 388 7.64 -11.38 -13.98
C TYR A 388 9.09 -11.48 -14.45
N TYR A 389 9.94 -10.61 -13.91
CA TYR A 389 11.35 -10.52 -14.23
C TYR A 389 12.06 -11.86 -13.96
N ASN A 390 12.87 -12.31 -14.91
CA ASN A 390 13.59 -13.60 -14.86
C ASN A 390 12.70 -14.82 -14.54
N ASN A 391 11.38 -14.73 -14.73
CA ASN A 391 10.48 -15.84 -14.40
C ASN A 391 9.44 -16.12 -15.51
N PRO A 392 9.88 -16.63 -16.67
CA PRO A 392 9.00 -16.87 -17.82
C PRO A 392 7.93 -17.92 -17.55
N VAL A 393 8.22 -18.91 -16.69
CA VAL A 393 7.27 -19.97 -16.34
C VAL A 393 6.07 -19.41 -15.55
N GLU A 394 6.34 -18.57 -14.58
CA GLU A 394 5.26 -17.92 -13.80
C GLU A 394 4.51 -16.90 -14.64
N SER A 395 5.23 -16.14 -15.48
CA SER A 395 4.62 -15.21 -16.42
C SER A 395 3.62 -15.93 -17.34
N ALA A 396 4.01 -17.02 -17.96
CA ALA A 396 3.13 -17.80 -18.83
C ALA A 396 1.92 -18.37 -18.10
N LYS A 397 2.07 -18.82 -16.84
CA LYS A 397 0.96 -19.34 -16.02
C LYS A 397 -0.04 -18.26 -15.59
N SER A 398 0.40 -17.01 -15.55
CA SER A 398 -0.39 -15.89 -15.05
C SER A 398 -1.37 -15.33 -16.07
N PHE A 399 -1.27 -15.72 -17.33
CA PHE A 399 -2.13 -15.25 -18.41
C PHE A 399 -2.81 -16.41 -19.16
N THR A 400 -4.07 -16.16 -19.57
CA THR A 400 -4.81 -17.01 -20.53
C THR A 400 -5.52 -16.09 -21.52
N ASP A 401 -5.25 -16.25 -22.82
CA ASP A 401 -5.85 -15.45 -23.89
C ASP A 401 -5.77 -13.93 -23.65
N GLY A 402 -4.62 -13.46 -23.14
CA GLY A 402 -4.38 -12.05 -22.81
C GLY A 402 -5.04 -11.54 -21.53
N TRP A 403 -5.70 -12.41 -20.76
CA TRP A 403 -6.27 -12.09 -19.46
C TRP A 403 -5.34 -12.53 -18.33
N PHE A 404 -5.00 -11.60 -17.47
CA PHE A 404 -4.24 -11.88 -16.25
C PHE A 404 -5.13 -12.47 -15.17
N HIS A 405 -4.65 -13.54 -14.54
CA HIS A 405 -5.27 -14.23 -13.42
C HIS A 405 -4.86 -13.57 -12.12
N THR A 406 -5.77 -12.82 -11.51
CA THR A 406 -5.45 -12.05 -10.29
C THR A 406 -5.31 -12.91 -9.03
N GLY A 407 -5.86 -14.12 -9.06
CA GLY A 407 -6.00 -14.98 -7.89
C GLY A 407 -7.05 -14.47 -6.89
N ASP A 408 -7.67 -13.31 -7.12
CA ASP A 408 -8.77 -12.80 -6.31
C ASP A 408 -10.11 -13.29 -6.87
N MET A 409 -10.99 -13.70 -5.97
CA MET A 409 -12.35 -14.11 -6.31
C MET A 409 -13.31 -12.96 -6.09
N GLY A 410 -14.28 -12.81 -6.98
CA GLY A 410 -15.23 -11.71 -6.93
C GLY A 410 -16.66 -12.05 -7.29
N SER A 411 -17.50 -11.07 -7.13
CA SER A 411 -18.84 -10.99 -7.72
C SER A 411 -19.02 -9.62 -8.36
N VAL A 412 -19.93 -9.52 -9.31
CA VAL A 412 -20.29 -8.26 -9.97
C VAL A 412 -21.80 -8.08 -9.87
N SER A 413 -22.24 -6.87 -9.50
CA SER A 413 -23.67 -6.51 -9.49
C SER A 413 -24.16 -6.19 -10.90
N GLU A 414 -25.50 -6.12 -11.08
CA GLU A 414 -26.12 -5.67 -12.33
C GLU A 414 -25.69 -4.25 -12.73
N GLU A 415 -25.38 -3.42 -11.75
CA GLU A 415 -24.88 -2.05 -11.96
C GLU A 415 -23.38 -1.99 -12.30
N GLY A 416 -22.67 -3.13 -12.33
CA GLY A 416 -21.25 -3.26 -12.68
C GLY A 416 -20.28 -3.00 -11.51
N TYR A 417 -20.73 -3.01 -10.25
CA TYR A 417 -19.85 -2.93 -9.09
C TYR A 417 -19.26 -4.29 -8.75
N TYR A 418 -17.93 -4.35 -8.66
CA TYR A 418 -17.19 -5.54 -8.27
C TYR A 418 -17.02 -5.61 -6.76
N LYS A 419 -17.06 -6.82 -6.22
CA LYS A 419 -16.80 -7.10 -4.80
C LYS A 419 -15.84 -8.27 -4.67
N ILE A 420 -14.81 -8.12 -3.85
CA ILE A 420 -13.90 -9.22 -3.50
C ILE A 420 -14.60 -10.14 -2.49
N ILE A 421 -14.57 -11.44 -2.76
CA ILE A 421 -15.13 -12.49 -1.91
C ILE A 421 -14.06 -13.43 -1.35
N GLY A 422 -12.78 -13.26 -1.72
CA GLY A 422 -11.66 -14.00 -1.18
C GLY A 422 -10.55 -14.22 -2.19
N ARG A 423 -9.63 -15.13 -1.86
CA ARG A 423 -8.55 -15.58 -2.74
C ARG A 423 -8.73 -17.03 -3.15
N VAL A 424 -8.45 -17.34 -4.41
CA VAL A 424 -8.54 -18.71 -4.95
C VAL A 424 -7.66 -19.69 -4.15
N LYS A 425 -6.43 -19.29 -3.83
CA LYS A 425 -5.45 -20.13 -3.11
C LYS A 425 -5.66 -20.19 -1.60
N GLU A 426 -6.47 -19.32 -1.02
CA GLU A 426 -6.71 -19.27 0.43
C GLU A 426 -7.96 -20.04 0.86
N GLN A 427 -8.74 -20.53 -0.11
CA GLN A 427 -9.86 -21.41 0.20
C GLN A 427 -9.35 -22.76 0.70
N PHE A 428 -9.97 -23.25 1.76
CA PHE A 428 -9.72 -24.60 2.26
C PHE A 428 -11.00 -25.43 2.31
N LYS A 429 -10.83 -26.75 2.28
CA LYS A 429 -11.95 -27.70 2.42
C LYS A 429 -12.12 -28.09 3.88
N SER A 430 -13.35 -27.99 4.38
CA SER A 430 -13.74 -28.59 5.65
C SER A 430 -13.76 -30.13 5.56
N ALA A 431 -13.82 -30.83 6.70
CA ALA A 431 -13.97 -32.29 6.77
C ALA A 431 -15.18 -32.81 5.97
N LYS A 432 -16.20 -31.99 5.75
CA LYS A 432 -17.39 -32.32 4.93
C LYS A 432 -17.19 -32.06 3.45
N GLY A 433 -16.00 -31.72 2.99
CA GLY A 433 -15.67 -31.40 1.61
C GLY A 433 -16.22 -30.07 1.10
N LYS A 434 -16.75 -29.20 1.97
CA LYS A 434 -17.24 -27.86 1.63
C LYS A 434 -16.09 -26.86 1.66
N TYR A 435 -16.07 -25.95 0.66
CA TYR A 435 -15.10 -24.88 0.63
C TYR A 435 -15.45 -23.77 1.62
N VAL A 436 -14.46 -23.33 2.37
CA VAL A 436 -14.52 -22.16 3.26
C VAL A 436 -13.57 -21.11 2.72
N THR A 437 -14.07 -19.89 2.60
CA THR A 437 -13.28 -18.72 2.21
C THR A 437 -13.05 -17.87 3.45
N PRO A 438 -11.81 -17.71 3.94
CA PRO A 438 -11.52 -17.01 5.19
C PRO A 438 -11.91 -15.53 5.21
N ALA A 439 -11.58 -14.79 4.15
CA ALA A 439 -11.68 -13.33 4.13
C ALA A 439 -13.08 -12.76 4.48
N PRO A 440 -14.23 -13.30 4.03
CA PRO A 440 -15.53 -12.84 4.48
C PRO A 440 -15.77 -13.02 5.97
N ILE A 441 -15.29 -14.12 6.55
CA ILE A 441 -15.42 -14.41 7.99
C ILE A 441 -14.56 -13.44 8.80
N GLU A 442 -13.32 -13.22 8.36
CA GLU A 442 -12.38 -12.27 8.96
C GLU A 442 -12.93 -10.83 8.90
N SER A 443 -13.57 -10.46 7.79
CA SER A 443 -14.25 -9.17 7.65
C SER A 443 -15.44 -9.00 8.60
N LEU A 444 -16.13 -10.09 8.95
CA LEU A 444 -17.19 -10.07 9.95
C LEU A 444 -16.63 -9.87 11.37
N LEU A 445 -15.55 -10.55 11.70
CA LEU A 445 -14.87 -10.39 12.99
C LEU A 445 -14.21 -9.01 13.14
N GLY A 446 -13.60 -8.50 12.10
CA GLY A 446 -12.97 -7.17 12.08
C GLY A 446 -13.94 -5.98 12.24
N ARG A 447 -15.24 -6.22 12.45
CA ARG A 447 -16.23 -5.18 12.81
C ARG A 447 -16.21 -4.84 14.29
N PHE A 448 -15.67 -5.73 15.09
CA PHE A 448 -15.65 -5.59 16.52
C PHE A 448 -14.37 -4.88 16.96
N THR A 449 -14.51 -3.83 17.74
CA THR A 449 -13.41 -2.93 18.14
C THR A 449 -12.38 -3.60 19.03
N GLU A 450 -12.75 -4.71 19.68
CA GLU A 450 -11.90 -5.55 20.50
C GLU A 450 -10.87 -6.33 19.69
N ILE A 451 -11.12 -6.55 18.39
CA ILE A 451 -10.28 -7.38 17.51
C ILE A 451 -9.40 -6.48 16.63
N GLU A 452 -8.08 -6.60 16.76
CA GLU A 452 -7.11 -5.88 15.92
C GLU A 452 -6.65 -6.71 14.71
N GLN A 453 -6.33 -8.00 14.94
CA GLN A 453 -5.89 -8.87 13.86
C GLN A 453 -6.64 -10.20 13.94
N VAL A 454 -6.93 -10.80 12.79
CA VAL A 454 -7.66 -12.06 12.71
C VAL A 454 -7.18 -12.91 11.55
N CYS A 455 -7.07 -14.22 11.75
CA CYS A 455 -6.80 -15.20 10.71
C CYS A 455 -7.70 -16.41 10.90
N VAL A 456 -8.51 -16.73 9.91
CA VAL A 456 -9.42 -17.88 9.92
C VAL A 456 -8.79 -19.04 9.15
N PHE A 457 -8.71 -20.21 9.77
CA PHE A 457 -8.20 -21.44 9.16
C PHE A 457 -8.91 -22.68 9.70
N GLY A 458 -8.61 -23.86 9.19
CA GLY A 458 -9.29 -25.08 9.63
C GLY A 458 -9.47 -26.11 8.52
N ALA A 459 -8.46 -26.26 7.66
CA ALA A 459 -8.46 -27.31 6.64
C ALA A 459 -8.64 -28.69 7.31
N GLY A 460 -9.59 -29.48 6.78
CA GLY A 460 -9.89 -30.81 7.34
C GLY A 460 -10.70 -30.84 8.65
N ARG A 461 -10.95 -29.70 9.31
CA ARG A 461 -11.83 -29.64 10.48
C ARG A 461 -13.32 -29.64 10.09
N LYS A 462 -14.18 -30.02 11.02
CA LYS A 462 -15.64 -29.93 10.83
C LYS A 462 -16.10 -28.50 10.64
N GLN A 463 -15.51 -27.57 11.40
CA GLN A 463 -15.74 -26.14 11.37
C GLN A 463 -14.39 -25.39 11.48
N PRO A 464 -14.27 -24.21 10.86
CA PRO A 464 -13.08 -23.37 10.98
C PRO A 464 -12.92 -22.82 12.41
N ILE A 465 -11.71 -22.35 12.70
CA ILE A 465 -11.35 -21.62 13.92
C ILE A 465 -10.77 -20.26 13.53
N ALA A 466 -10.77 -19.31 14.45
CA ALA A 466 -10.16 -18.02 14.24
C ALA A 466 -9.09 -17.73 15.29
N LEU A 467 -7.88 -17.40 14.83
CA LEU A 467 -6.85 -16.78 15.66
C LEU A 467 -7.15 -15.28 15.74
N VAL A 468 -7.11 -14.73 16.92
CA VAL A 468 -7.47 -13.34 17.20
C VAL A 468 -6.37 -12.68 18.02
N VAL A 469 -5.90 -11.51 17.57
CA VAL A 469 -5.12 -10.59 18.38
C VAL A 469 -6.04 -9.47 18.83
N MET A 470 -6.09 -9.25 20.14
CA MET A 470 -6.94 -8.24 20.74
C MET A 470 -6.38 -6.84 20.57
N SER A 471 -7.26 -5.85 20.45
CA SER A 471 -6.88 -4.44 20.51
C SER A 471 -6.21 -4.11 21.86
N PRO A 472 -5.21 -3.22 21.91
CA PRO A 472 -4.47 -2.92 23.14
C PRO A 472 -5.37 -2.50 24.33
N GLN A 473 -6.51 -1.86 24.02
CA GLN A 473 -7.46 -1.39 25.04
C GLN A 473 -8.31 -2.49 25.67
N THR A 474 -8.37 -3.66 25.05
CA THR A 474 -9.25 -4.78 25.45
C THR A 474 -8.49 -6.09 25.68
N ARG A 475 -7.14 -6.04 25.74
CA ARG A 475 -6.28 -7.23 25.91
C ARG A 475 -6.39 -7.92 27.29
N GLU A 476 -6.94 -7.23 28.27
CA GLU A 476 -7.06 -7.80 29.60
C GLU A 476 -8.09 -8.93 29.62
N ARG A 477 -7.70 -10.08 30.15
CA ARG A 477 -8.56 -11.23 30.33
C ARG A 477 -9.47 -11.00 31.55
N THR A 478 -10.60 -10.34 31.32
CA THR A 478 -11.66 -10.12 32.29
C THR A 478 -12.89 -10.95 31.93
N GLU A 479 -13.79 -11.15 32.89
CA GLU A 479 -15.08 -11.81 32.63
C GLU A 479 -15.91 -11.02 31.61
N GLU A 480 -15.85 -9.70 31.67
CA GLU A 480 -16.51 -8.81 30.71
C GLU A 480 -15.99 -9.01 29.28
N THR A 481 -14.65 -9.02 29.10
CA THR A 481 -14.01 -9.26 27.80
C THR A 481 -14.35 -10.68 27.28
N HIS A 482 -14.36 -11.68 28.17
CA HIS A 482 -14.73 -13.05 27.80
C HIS A 482 -16.18 -13.11 27.29
N GLN A 483 -17.11 -12.48 27.99
CA GLN A 483 -18.52 -12.43 27.59
C GLN A 483 -18.72 -11.68 26.27
N GLN A 484 -18.01 -10.56 26.06
CA GLN A 484 -18.02 -9.81 24.79
C GLN A 484 -17.54 -10.69 23.62
N LEU A 485 -16.49 -11.48 23.80
CA LEU A 485 -15.97 -12.37 22.76
C LEU A 485 -16.95 -13.52 22.44
N LEU A 486 -17.68 -14.05 23.44
CA LEU A 486 -18.74 -15.03 23.22
C LEU A 486 -19.87 -14.42 22.37
N GLU A 487 -20.30 -13.22 22.68
CA GLU A 487 -21.29 -12.48 21.89
C GLU A 487 -20.82 -12.20 20.47
N THR A 488 -19.54 -11.81 20.30
CA THR A 488 -18.88 -11.61 19.01
C THR A 488 -18.90 -12.89 18.15
N LEU A 489 -18.54 -14.02 18.75
CA LEU A 489 -18.58 -15.33 18.09
C LEU A 489 -20.01 -15.70 17.66
N GLN A 490 -20.98 -15.52 18.56
CA GLN A 490 -22.38 -15.80 18.29
C GLN A 490 -22.90 -14.93 17.13
N GLN A 491 -22.76 -13.61 17.21
CA GLN A 491 -23.23 -12.67 16.19
C GLN A 491 -22.57 -12.90 14.82
N THR A 492 -21.30 -13.33 14.82
CA THR A 492 -20.60 -13.71 13.59
C THR A 492 -21.20 -14.98 13.01
N ASN A 493 -21.39 -16.01 13.83
CA ASN A 493 -21.92 -17.30 13.39
C ASN A 493 -23.37 -17.24 12.90
N GLU A 494 -24.18 -16.31 13.40
CA GLU A 494 -25.56 -16.08 12.92
C GLU A 494 -25.61 -15.65 11.44
N LYS A 495 -24.53 -15.00 10.95
CA LYS A 495 -24.43 -14.52 9.56
C LYS A 495 -23.75 -15.52 8.62
N LEU A 496 -23.29 -16.66 9.15
CA LEU A 496 -22.52 -17.64 8.41
C LEU A 496 -23.34 -18.91 8.12
N GLU A 497 -23.07 -19.49 6.93
CA GLU A 497 -23.58 -20.82 6.62
C GLU A 497 -22.99 -21.86 7.58
N SER A 498 -23.72 -22.98 7.79
CA SER A 498 -23.38 -23.97 8.81
C SER A 498 -21.95 -24.50 8.73
N HIS A 499 -21.38 -24.61 7.52
CA HIS A 499 -20.01 -25.10 7.30
C HIS A 499 -18.92 -24.03 7.47
N GLN A 500 -19.32 -22.75 7.53
CA GLN A 500 -18.44 -21.60 7.71
C GLN A 500 -18.40 -21.12 9.16
N ARG A 501 -19.32 -21.59 10.00
CA ARG A 501 -19.41 -21.19 11.40
C ARG A 501 -18.14 -21.54 12.14
N LEU A 502 -17.63 -20.58 12.88
CA LEU A 502 -16.44 -20.72 13.70
C LEU A 502 -16.74 -21.61 14.91
N ASP A 503 -15.85 -22.55 15.17
CA ASP A 503 -15.93 -23.41 16.34
C ASP A 503 -15.41 -22.70 17.59
N HIS A 504 -14.24 -22.06 17.46
CA HIS A 504 -13.54 -21.37 18.54
C HIS A 504 -12.94 -20.05 18.07
N LEU A 505 -12.80 -19.10 19.01
CA LEU A 505 -11.85 -17.99 18.91
C LEU A 505 -10.65 -18.31 19.81
N ILE A 506 -9.45 -18.24 19.27
CA ILE A 506 -8.19 -18.44 19.98
C ILE A 506 -7.53 -17.08 20.12
N ILE A 507 -7.45 -16.58 21.33
CA ILE A 507 -6.92 -15.27 21.65
C ILE A 507 -5.42 -15.39 21.88
N LEU A 508 -4.66 -14.79 20.99
CA LEU A 508 -3.21 -14.85 21.01
C LEU A 508 -2.63 -13.77 21.95
N LYS A 509 -1.51 -14.11 22.59
CA LYS A 509 -0.77 -13.23 23.48
C LYS A 509 0.00 -12.16 22.71
N ASP A 510 0.67 -12.58 21.65
CA ASP A 510 1.54 -11.73 20.85
C ASP A 510 0.83 -11.22 19.59
N GLU A 511 1.10 -9.96 19.23
CA GLU A 511 0.64 -9.40 17.97
C GLU A 511 1.51 -9.90 16.80
N TRP A 512 0.91 -9.93 15.62
CA TRP A 512 1.64 -10.19 14.40
C TRP A 512 2.33 -8.91 13.93
N SER A 513 3.58 -9.05 13.51
CA SER A 513 4.40 -7.93 13.04
C SER A 513 5.26 -8.32 11.84
N ILE A 514 5.98 -7.36 11.30
CA ILE A 514 6.96 -7.59 10.23
C ILE A 514 8.17 -8.32 10.82
N GLU A 515 8.57 -7.95 12.05
CA GLU A 515 9.74 -8.47 12.76
C GLU A 515 9.61 -9.96 13.09
N ASN A 516 8.40 -10.41 13.46
CA ASN A 516 8.12 -11.83 13.70
C ASN A 516 7.71 -12.60 12.43
N GLU A 517 7.86 -11.95 11.27
CA GLU A 517 7.62 -12.50 9.92
C GLU A 517 6.17 -12.96 9.65
N LEU A 518 5.19 -12.59 10.49
CA LEU A 518 3.78 -12.92 10.32
C LEU A 518 3.00 -11.88 9.49
N LEU A 519 3.59 -10.69 9.30
CA LEU A 519 3.07 -9.68 8.37
C LEU A 519 4.05 -9.43 7.22
N THR A 520 3.48 -8.98 6.10
CA THR A 520 4.25 -8.41 4.99
C THR A 520 4.70 -6.98 5.33
N PRO A 521 5.67 -6.39 4.59
CA PRO A 521 6.01 -4.96 4.73
C PRO A 521 4.82 -4.00 4.58
N THR A 522 3.75 -4.44 3.93
CA THR A 522 2.48 -3.70 3.77
C THR A 522 1.43 -4.06 4.83
N LEU A 523 1.85 -4.68 5.94
CA LEU A 523 1.02 -5.08 7.09
C LEU A 523 -0.10 -6.07 6.74
N LYS A 524 0.00 -6.81 5.64
CA LYS A 524 -0.90 -7.91 5.31
C LYS A 524 -0.45 -9.18 6.01
N ILE A 525 -1.40 -10.00 6.47
CA ILE A 525 -1.09 -11.29 7.10
C ILE A 525 -0.41 -12.23 6.10
N LYS A 526 0.64 -12.89 6.56
CA LYS A 526 1.26 -14.02 5.86
C LYS A 526 0.56 -15.30 6.29
N ARG A 527 -0.61 -15.58 5.72
CA ARG A 527 -1.49 -16.67 6.13
C ARG A 527 -0.77 -18.00 6.32
N ALA A 528 0.01 -18.43 5.32
CA ALA A 528 0.74 -19.68 5.40
C ALA A 528 1.74 -19.75 6.57
N ALA A 529 2.39 -18.64 6.91
CA ALA A 529 3.29 -18.56 8.07
C ALA A 529 2.52 -18.64 9.39
N ILE A 530 1.36 -17.97 9.45
CA ILE A 530 0.47 -18.00 10.62
C ILE A 530 -0.09 -19.42 10.81
N GLU A 531 -0.63 -20.03 9.74
CA GLU A 531 -1.17 -21.39 9.78
C GLU A 531 -0.11 -22.39 10.24
N HIS A 532 1.11 -22.30 9.72
CA HIS A 532 2.21 -23.19 10.11
C HIS A 532 2.63 -22.98 11.58
N LYS A 533 2.76 -21.73 12.03
CA LYS A 533 3.14 -21.42 13.43
C LYS A 533 2.12 -21.94 14.44
N PHE A 534 0.84 -21.89 14.09
CA PHE A 534 -0.28 -22.19 14.98
C PHE A 534 -1.03 -23.48 14.59
N GLU A 535 -0.42 -24.34 13.74
CA GLU A 535 -1.06 -25.57 13.25
C GLU A 535 -1.46 -26.54 14.38
N HIS A 536 -0.73 -26.51 15.53
CA HIS A 536 -1.02 -27.33 16.70
C HIS A 536 -2.46 -27.12 17.23
N TYR A 537 -3.05 -25.94 17.08
CA TYR A 537 -4.45 -25.68 17.44
C TYR A 537 -5.46 -26.43 16.53
N LEU A 538 -5.05 -26.95 15.40
CA LEU A 538 -5.91 -27.77 14.54
C LEU A 538 -6.18 -29.15 15.18
N ASP A 539 -5.21 -29.68 15.92
CA ASP A 539 -5.27 -31.01 16.53
C ASP A 539 -5.72 -30.98 18.00
N GLU A 540 -5.65 -29.80 18.65
CA GLU A 540 -6.10 -29.64 20.02
C GLU A 540 -7.62 -29.81 20.17
N LYS A 541 -8.03 -30.60 21.19
CA LYS A 541 -9.42 -30.66 21.62
C LYS A 541 -9.73 -29.50 22.55
N LEU A 542 -9.97 -28.33 21.94
CA LEU A 542 -10.43 -27.16 22.66
C LEU A 542 -11.86 -27.42 23.20
N THR A 543 -12.07 -27.25 24.48
CA THR A 543 -13.37 -27.45 25.13
C THR A 543 -14.16 -26.16 25.28
N GLU A 544 -13.45 -25.02 25.33
CA GLU A 544 -14.04 -23.69 25.50
C GLU A 544 -14.19 -22.99 24.16
N LYS A 545 -15.24 -22.21 23.99
CA LYS A 545 -15.49 -21.44 22.77
C LYS A 545 -14.50 -20.28 22.58
N ILE A 546 -14.02 -19.73 23.68
CA ILE A 546 -13.00 -18.69 23.72
C ILE A 546 -11.79 -19.29 24.45
N PHE A 547 -10.73 -19.52 23.72
CA PHE A 547 -9.48 -20.06 24.22
C PHE A 547 -8.43 -18.95 24.31
N TRP A 548 -7.83 -18.79 25.47
CA TRP A 548 -6.74 -17.83 25.66
C TRP A 548 -5.40 -18.57 25.66
N GLU A 549 -4.50 -18.14 24.78
CA GLU A 549 -3.11 -18.61 24.78
C GLU A 549 -2.46 -18.29 26.13
N ASN A 550 -1.78 -19.27 26.72
CA ASN A 550 -1.17 -19.16 28.07
C ASN A 550 0.11 -18.31 28.11
#